data_e88474e8af85ccc15ab15e548cde5492
#
_entry.id   e88474e8af85ccc15ab15e548cde5492
#
_cell.length_a   1.000
_cell.length_b   1.000
_cell.length_c   1.000
_cell.angle_alpha   90.00
_cell.angle_beta   90.00
_cell.angle_gamma   90.00
#
_symmetry.space_group_name_H-M   'P 1'
#
loop_
_entity.id
_entity.type
_entity.pdbx_description
1 polymer ?
#
loop_
_entity_poly.entity_id
_entity_poly.type
_entity_poly.pdbx_seq_one_letter_code
_entity_poly.pdbx_strand_id
1 'polypeptide(L)'
;MRAFDLDTAKAPIVIQSFELNNLVELREKYRLAAPEVFLTSTSGKGFGDNQTYAELLTPAGLKTISAWVTSIGPDKNQVIPRNADGSLGSPTSLVADAHAAGLTVIPYAFRAENQFLPTDLRVGTNPNDFGQAIAEDVTFMRTGIDGLFCDQPDICVEARKDFATG
;
A
#
# COMPACT_ATOMS: atom_id res chain seq x y z
N MET A 1 2.56 12.89 -19.72
CA MET A 1 2.25 13.65 -18.50
C MET A 1 2.37 15.14 -18.70
N ARG A 2 3.53 15.68 -19.08
CA ARG A 2 3.73 17.14 -19.32
C ARG A 2 2.75 17.73 -20.31
N ALA A 3 2.41 17.01 -21.37
CA ALA A 3 1.43 17.45 -22.37
C ALA A 3 -0.01 17.63 -21.83
N PHE A 4 -0.30 17.14 -20.62
CA PHE A 4 -1.60 17.23 -19.94
C PHE A 4 -1.51 17.93 -18.57
N ASP A 5 -0.40 18.62 -18.30
CA ASP A 5 -0.11 19.30 -17.03
C ASP A 5 -0.19 18.38 -15.78
N LEU A 6 0.10 17.07 -15.98
CA LEU A 6 0.07 16.06 -14.92
C LEU A 6 1.45 15.80 -14.29
N ASP A 7 2.49 16.54 -14.69
CA ASP A 7 3.83 16.44 -14.09
C ASP A 7 4.03 17.56 -13.05
N THR A 8 3.24 17.48 -12.00
CA THR A 8 3.30 18.42 -10.86
C THR A 8 3.15 17.67 -9.54
N ALA A 9 3.68 18.22 -8.46
CA ALA A 9 3.58 17.63 -7.11
C ALA A 9 2.13 17.52 -6.59
N LYS A 10 1.19 18.23 -7.21
CA LYS A 10 -0.25 18.21 -6.86
C LYS A 10 -1.11 17.53 -7.93
N ALA A 11 -0.49 16.83 -8.87
CA ALA A 11 -1.23 16.10 -9.89
C ALA A 11 -2.17 15.06 -9.24
N PRO A 12 -3.41 14.91 -9.75
CA PRO A 12 -4.35 13.90 -9.24
C PRO A 12 -4.04 12.49 -9.78
N ILE A 13 -2.76 12.18 -9.90
CA ILE A 13 -2.21 10.90 -10.36
C ILE A 13 -1.03 10.51 -9.49
N VAL A 14 -0.74 9.23 -9.46
CA VAL A 14 0.43 8.67 -8.78
C VAL A 14 1.13 7.71 -9.74
N ILE A 15 2.45 7.82 -9.84
CA ILE A 15 3.28 6.87 -10.58
C ILE A 15 3.73 5.78 -9.62
N GLN A 16 3.61 4.52 -10.01
CA GLN A 16 3.97 3.40 -9.16
C GLN A 16 4.91 2.42 -9.86
N SER A 17 5.80 1.82 -9.10
CA SER A 17 6.68 0.75 -9.56
C SER A 17 7.08 -0.17 -8.40
N PHE A 18 7.27 -1.46 -8.70
CA PHE A 18 7.95 -2.41 -7.82
C PHE A 18 9.48 -2.30 -7.86
N GLU A 19 10.02 -1.50 -8.77
CA GLU A 19 11.45 -1.28 -8.97
C GLU A 19 11.80 0.13 -8.49
N LEU A 20 12.56 0.22 -7.40
CA LEU A 20 13.01 1.51 -6.86
C LEU A 20 13.86 2.26 -7.88
N ASN A 21 14.74 1.57 -8.59
CA ASN A 21 15.64 2.19 -9.58
C ASN A 21 14.86 2.92 -10.69
N ASN A 22 13.68 2.42 -11.09
CA ASN A 22 12.83 3.11 -12.07
C ASN A 22 12.32 4.45 -11.54
N LEU A 23 11.90 4.51 -10.27
CA LEU A 23 11.41 5.73 -9.64
C LEU A 23 12.55 6.73 -9.44
N VAL A 24 13.73 6.25 -9.01
CA VAL A 24 14.94 7.07 -8.92
C VAL A 24 15.30 7.68 -10.28
N GLU A 25 15.30 6.88 -11.36
CA GLU A 25 15.59 7.38 -12.71
C GLU A 25 14.58 8.43 -13.17
N LEU A 26 13.29 8.26 -12.87
CA LEU A 26 12.26 9.24 -13.17
C LEU A 26 12.53 10.58 -12.47
N ARG A 27 12.94 10.55 -11.22
CA ARG A 27 13.31 11.75 -10.45
C ARG A 27 14.58 12.41 -10.98
N GLU A 28 15.67 11.65 -11.11
CA GLU A 28 16.98 12.20 -11.43
C GLU A 28 17.10 12.63 -12.90
N LYS A 29 16.76 11.71 -13.82
CA LYS A 29 16.98 11.92 -15.25
C LYS A 29 15.86 12.71 -15.90
N TYR A 30 14.61 12.41 -15.55
CA TYR A 30 13.45 13.03 -16.18
C TYR A 30 12.85 14.17 -15.38
N ARG A 31 13.35 14.43 -14.16
CA ARG A 31 12.89 15.51 -13.27
C ARG A 31 11.37 15.43 -13.03
N LEU A 32 10.86 14.22 -12.86
CA LEU A 32 9.45 14.00 -12.59
C LEU A 32 9.05 14.71 -11.29
N ALA A 33 7.97 15.51 -11.34
CA ALA A 33 7.44 16.23 -10.19
C ALA A 33 6.19 15.56 -9.59
N ALA A 34 5.51 14.69 -10.36
CA ALA A 34 4.31 13.96 -9.90
C ALA A 34 4.65 13.02 -8.71
N PRO A 35 3.67 12.75 -7.82
CA PRO A 35 3.85 11.80 -6.72
C PRO A 35 4.23 10.41 -7.19
N GLU A 36 5.11 9.74 -6.46
CA GLU A 36 5.57 8.37 -6.73
C GLU A 36 5.33 7.45 -5.54
N VAL A 37 4.85 6.24 -5.82
CA VAL A 37 4.65 5.16 -4.85
C VAL A 37 5.57 4.00 -5.17
N PHE A 38 6.40 3.63 -4.22
CA PHE A 38 7.22 2.42 -4.30
C PHE A 38 6.42 1.22 -3.79
N LEU A 39 6.08 0.31 -4.69
CA LEU A 39 5.37 -0.92 -4.35
C LEU A 39 6.33 -1.98 -3.82
N THR A 40 5.92 -2.71 -2.77
CA THR A 40 6.73 -3.78 -2.18
C THR A 40 5.91 -5.05 -1.98
N SER A 41 6.55 -6.20 -2.16
CA SER A 41 5.97 -7.52 -1.88
C SER A 41 6.50 -8.08 -0.57
N THR A 42 5.84 -9.11 -0.03
CA THR A 42 6.21 -9.77 1.23
C THR A 42 7.59 -10.46 1.18
N SER A 43 8.13 -10.67 -0.03
CA SER A 43 9.45 -11.27 -0.24
C SER A 43 10.08 -10.79 -1.55
N GLY A 44 11.37 -11.06 -1.72
CA GLY A 44 12.11 -10.74 -2.95
C GLY A 44 12.57 -9.29 -3.01
N LYS A 45 12.77 -8.82 -4.24
CA LYS A 45 13.25 -7.47 -4.57
C LYS A 45 12.76 -7.06 -5.95
N GLY A 46 12.78 -5.77 -6.28
CA GLY A 46 12.52 -5.26 -7.62
C GLY A 46 13.56 -5.77 -8.64
N PHE A 47 13.14 -5.94 -9.88
CA PHE A 47 14.07 -6.32 -10.95
C PHE A 47 15.13 -5.23 -11.11
N GLY A 48 16.39 -5.62 -11.08
CA GLY A 48 17.50 -4.65 -11.15
C GLY A 48 17.84 -3.91 -9.85
N ASP A 49 17.02 -4.03 -8.81
CA ASP A 49 17.34 -3.47 -7.49
C ASP A 49 18.37 -4.34 -6.76
N ASN A 50 19.21 -3.72 -5.94
CA ASN A 50 20.24 -4.43 -5.18
C ASN A 50 19.75 -4.94 -3.81
N GLN A 51 18.77 -4.25 -3.22
CA GLN A 51 18.22 -4.52 -1.90
C GLN A 51 16.87 -5.23 -1.99
N THR A 52 16.58 -6.08 -1.02
CA THR A 52 15.28 -6.72 -0.85
C THR A 52 14.23 -5.73 -0.33
N TYR A 53 12.94 -6.02 -0.57
CA TYR A 53 11.86 -5.24 0.02
C TYR A 53 11.95 -5.19 1.55
N ALA A 54 12.32 -6.30 2.19
CA ALA A 54 12.48 -6.36 3.64
C ALA A 54 13.57 -5.41 4.15
N GLU A 55 14.70 -5.28 3.44
CA GLU A 55 15.77 -4.33 3.79
C GLU A 55 15.32 -2.88 3.60
N LEU A 56 14.59 -2.59 2.51
CA LEU A 56 14.10 -1.26 2.18
C LEU A 56 12.96 -0.79 3.11
N LEU A 57 12.23 -1.71 3.73
CA LEU A 57 11.16 -1.40 4.69
C LEU A 57 11.63 -1.34 6.16
N THR A 58 12.92 -1.50 6.42
CA THR A 58 13.48 -1.15 7.75
C THR A 58 13.45 0.37 7.96
N PRO A 59 13.47 0.89 9.22
CA PRO A 59 13.52 2.33 9.48
C PRO A 59 14.67 3.05 8.73
N ALA A 60 15.82 2.42 8.61
CA ALA A 60 16.96 2.95 7.85
C ALA A 60 16.71 2.92 6.33
N GLY A 61 16.13 1.83 5.82
CA GLY A 61 15.72 1.72 4.41
C GLY A 61 14.66 2.74 4.03
N LEU A 62 13.61 2.88 4.84
CA LEU A 62 12.55 3.88 4.66
C LEU A 62 13.12 5.29 4.61
N LYS A 63 14.05 5.61 5.50
CA LYS A 63 14.75 6.90 5.47
C LYS A 63 15.54 7.11 4.18
N THR A 64 16.13 6.05 3.64
CA THR A 64 16.86 6.13 2.37
C THR A 64 15.93 6.36 1.19
N ILE A 65 14.84 5.59 1.08
CA ILE A 65 13.90 5.71 -0.05
C ILE A 65 13.08 6.99 -0.01
N SER A 66 12.87 7.60 1.16
CA SER A 66 12.13 8.88 1.29
C SER A 66 12.79 10.06 0.56
N ALA A 67 14.02 9.92 0.13
CA ALA A 67 14.68 10.91 -0.75
C ALA A 67 14.14 10.87 -2.19
N TRP A 68 13.51 9.77 -2.60
CA TRP A 68 13.14 9.50 -3.99
C TRP A 68 11.64 9.40 -4.22
N VAL A 69 10.90 8.84 -3.28
CA VAL A 69 9.46 8.61 -3.40
C VAL A 69 8.68 9.34 -2.30
N THR A 70 7.40 9.59 -2.55
CA THR A 70 6.52 10.24 -1.58
C THR A 70 5.76 9.23 -0.72
N SER A 71 5.64 7.99 -1.22
CA SER A 71 4.80 6.99 -0.61
C SER A 71 5.38 5.59 -0.78
N ILE A 72 5.04 4.69 0.12
CA ILE A 72 5.17 3.25 -0.08
C ILE A 72 3.80 2.61 -0.30
N GLY A 73 3.74 1.61 -1.20
CA GLY A 73 2.58 0.75 -1.44
C GLY A 73 2.94 -0.69 -1.07
N PRO A 74 2.89 -1.06 0.21
CA PRO A 74 3.21 -2.42 0.62
C PRO A 74 2.08 -3.40 0.28
N ASP A 75 2.41 -4.69 0.07
CA ASP A 75 1.41 -5.73 0.19
C ASP A 75 0.71 -5.60 1.56
N LYS A 76 -0.62 -5.69 1.60
CA LYS A 76 -1.38 -5.49 2.84
C LYS A 76 -0.93 -6.37 4.00
N ASN A 77 -0.39 -7.58 3.71
CA ASN A 77 0.15 -8.47 4.74
C ASN A 77 1.47 -7.96 5.37
N GLN A 78 2.12 -6.94 4.82
CA GLN A 78 3.25 -6.26 5.45
C GLN A 78 2.78 -5.24 6.51
N VAL A 79 1.53 -4.78 6.42
CA VAL A 79 0.88 -3.90 7.42
C VAL A 79 0.20 -4.71 8.51
N ILE A 80 -0.68 -5.65 8.14
CA ILE A 80 -1.28 -6.63 9.07
C ILE A 80 -1.09 -8.03 8.49
N PRO A 81 -0.12 -8.81 9.00
CA PRO A 81 0.11 -10.18 8.52
C PRO A 81 -1.06 -11.10 8.86
N ARG A 82 -1.13 -12.23 8.17
CA ARG A 82 -2.05 -13.32 8.52
C ARG A 82 -1.43 -14.21 9.59
N ASN A 83 -2.26 -14.66 10.52
CA ASN A 83 -1.92 -15.73 11.44
C ASN A 83 -1.83 -17.09 10.71
N ALA A 84 -1.35 -18.13 11.39
CA ALA A 84 -1.23 -19.47 10.80
C ALA A 84 -2.57 -20.09 10.36
N ASP A 85 -3.69 -19.66 10.96
CA ASP A 85 -5.06 -20.07 10.61
C ASP A 85 -5.67 -19.18 9.50
N GLY A 86 -4.93 -18.20 9.00
CA GLY A 86 -5.35 -17.26 7.97
C GLY A 86 -6.17 -16.08 8.46
N SER A 87 -6.43 -15.96 9.77
CA SER A 87 -7.09 -14.78 10.36
C SER A 87 -6.17 -13.55 10.35
N LEU A 88 -6.72 -12.35 10.58
CA LEU A 88 -5.91 -11.15 10.75
C LEU A 88 -5.02 -11.24 11.99
N GLY A 89 -3.75 -10.91 11.81
CA GLY A 89 -2.79 -10.76 12.89
C GLY A 89 -2.82 -9.38 13.54
N SER A 90 -1.75 -9.03 14.22
CA SER A 90 -1.56 -7.69 14.77
C SER A 90 -0.83 -6.79 13.78
N PRO A 91 -1.13 -5.47 13.76
CA PRO A 91 -0.39 -4.52 12.95
C PRO A 91 1.11 -4.53 13.23
N THR A 92 1.92 -4.40 12.19
CA THR A 92 3.36 -4.19 12.30
C THR A 92 3.68 -2.72 12.62
N SER A 93 4.95 -2.40 12.85
CA SER A 93 5.40 -1.00 13.01
C SER A 93 5.50 -0.24 11.68
N LEU A 94 5.29 -0.90 10.53
CA LEU A 94 5.60 -0.35 9.20
C LEU A 94 4.97 1.03 8.95
N VAL A 95 3.70 1.23 9.32
CA VAL A 95 3.01 2.52 9.12
C VAL A 95 3.69 3.63 9.93
N ALA A 96 3.95 3.38 11.20
CA ALA A 96 4.62 4.35 12.07
C ALA A 96 6.05 4.66 11.60
N ASP A 97 6.80 3.62 11.20
CA ASP A 97 8.18 3.77 10.70
C ASP A 97 8.23 4.56 9.38
N ALA A 98 7.27 4.32 8.48
CA ALA A 98 7.14 5.06 7.22
C ALA A 98 6.80 6.54 7.48
N HIS A 99 5.84 6.82 8.35
CA HIS A 99 5.48 8.19 8.75
C HIS A 99 6.68 8.91 9.41
N ALA A 100 7.44 8.23 10.26
CA ALA A 100 8.67 8.79 10.84
C ALA A 100 9.72 9.15 9.79
N ALA A 101 9.74 8.45 8.67
CA ALA A 101 10.59 8.75 7.51
C ALA A 101 10.02 9.84 6.58
N GLY A 102 8.78 10.29 6.81
CA GLY A 102 8.07 11.27 5.98
C GLY A 102 7.37 10.68 4.75
N LEU A 103 7.12 9.37 4.74
CA LEU A 103 6.43 8.65 3.67
C LEU A 103 4.97 8.42 4.05
N THR A 104 4.06 8.51 3.08
CA THR A 104 2.69 7.99 3.22
C THR A 104 2.62 6.51 2.87
N VAL A 105 1.59 5.81 3.37
CA VAL A 105 1.41 4.36 3.23
C VAL A 105 0.10 4.05 2.54
N ILE A 106 0.16 3.40 1.37
CA ILE A 106 -0.99 3.07 0.53
C ILE A 106 -0.90 1.58 0.17
N PRO A 107 -1.33 0.65 1.03
CA PRO A 107 -1.21 -0.78 0.78
C PRO A 107 -2.12 -1.28 -0.33
N TYR A 108 -1.74 -2.42 -0.95
CA TYR A 108 -2.48 -3.11 -2.01
C TYR A 108 -2.65 -4.61 -1.68
N ALA A 109 -3.58 -5.32 -2.28
CA ALA A 109 -4.80 -4.87 -2.89
C ALA A 109 -5.97 -5.32 -2.05
N PHE A 110 -6.96 -4.45 -1.90
CA PHE A 110 -8.18 -4.74 -1.16
C PHE A 110 -9.23 -5.25 -2.14
N ARG A 111 -9.73 -6.46 -1.87
CA ARG A 111 -10.68 -7.20 -2.71
C ARG A 111 -11.75 -7.84 -1.84
N ALA A 112 -12.98 -7.80 -2.32
CA ALA A 112 -14.13 -8.20 -1.53
C ALA A 112 -14.39 -9.72 -1.49
N GLU A 113 -13.81 -10.48 -2.42
CA GLU A 113 -14.08 -11.92 -2.52
C GLU A 113 -13.39 -12.69 -1.37
N ASN A 114 -14.10 -13.68 -0.84
CA ASN A 114 -13.67 -14.51 0.30
C ASN A 114 -12.24 -15.05 0.18
N GLN A 115 -11.81 -15.44 -1.02
CA GLN A 115 -10.47 -15.99 -1.23
C GLN A 115 -9.34 -14.99 -0.90
N PHE A 116 -9.60 -13.68 -0.93
CA PHE A 116 -8.63 -12.62 -0.63
C PHE A 116 -8.76 -12.06 0.79
N LEU A 117 -9.88 -12.39 1.46
CA LEU A 117 -10.14 -11.96 2.82
C LEU A 117 -9.48 -12.89 3.85
N PRO A 118 -9.16 -12.37 5.05
CA PRO A 118 -8.79 -13.21 6.19
C PRO A 118 -9.93 -14.17 6.54
N THR A 119 -9.57 -15.30 7.12
CA THR A 119 -10.54 -16.38 7.40
C THR A 119 -11.67 -15.94 8.33
N ASP A 120 -11.38 -15.06 9.25
CA ASP A 120 -12.33 -14.49 10.23
C ASP A 120 -13.30 -13.46 9.63
N LEU A 121 -13.03 -12.97 8.41
CA LEU A 121 -13.91 -12.02 7.69
C LEU A 121 -14.61 -12.64 6.48
N ARG A 122 -14.48 -13.94 6.27
CA ARG A 122 -15.18 -14.65 5.19
C ARG A 122 -16.64 -14.89 5.55
N VAL A 123 -17.49 -14.91 4.53
CA VAL A 123 -18.92 -15.22 4.67
C VAL A 123 -19.28 -16.39 3.75
N GLY A 124 -19.76 -17.49 4.33
CA GLY A 124 -20.01 -18.72 3.59
C GLY A 124 -18.74 -19.45 3.16
N THR A 125 -18.85 -20.33 2.18
CA THR A 125 -17.77 -21.24 1.75
C THR A 125 -17.31 -21.04 0.31
N ASN A 126 -18.07 -20.27 -0.49
CA ASN A 126 -17.71 -20.01 -1.87
C ASN A 126 -16.58 -18.95 -1.93
N PRO A 127 -15.43 -19.26 -2.55
CA PRO A 127 -14.30 -18.35 -2.58
C PRO A 127 -14.57 -17.06 -3.39
N ASN A 128 -15.54 -17.09 -4.30
CA ASN A 128 -15.87 -15.96 -5.19
C ASN A 128 -16.97 -15.05 -4.63
N ASP A 129 -17.66 -15.47 -3.55
CA ASP A 129 -18.66 -14.62 -2.90
C ASP A 129 -17.96 -13.53 -2.08
N PHE A 130 -18.63 -12.41 -1.89
CA PHE A 130 -18.12 -11.31 -1.09
C PHE A 130 -18.25 -11.61 0.40
N GLY A 131 -17.20 -11.34 1.15
CA GLY A 131 -17.18 -11.41 2.61
C GLY A 131 -17.28 -10.01 3.24
N GLN A 132 -16.72 -9.87 4.44
CA GLN A 132 -16.75 -8.65 5.23
C GLN A 132 -15.61 -7.68 4.82
N ALA A 133 -15.53 -7.31 3.55
CA ALA A 133 -14.46 -6.46 3.01
C ALA A 133 -14.45 -5.07 3.67
N ILE A 134 -15.62 -4.47 3.92
CA ILE A 134 -15.71 -3.18 4.63
C ILE A 134 -15.05 -3.26 6.01
N ALA A 135 -15.23 -4.37 6.73
CA ALA A 135 -14.61 -4.57 8.04
C ALA A 135 -13.07 -4.72 7.93
N GLU A 136 -12.57 -5.39 6.88
CA GLU A 136 -11.13 -5.45 6.59
C GLU A 136 -10.59 -4.04 6.35
N ASP A 137 -11.19 -3.30 5.43
CA ASP A 137 -10.76 -1.96 5.04
C ASP A 137 -10.71 -1.00 6.24
N VAL A 138 -11.79 -0.98 7.05
CA VAL A 138 -11.83 -0.16 8.28
C VAL A 138 -10.75 -0.57 9.27
N THR A 139 -10.47 -1.87 9.39
CA THR A 139 -9.39 -2.37 10.27
C THR A 139 -8.03 -1.85 9.81
N PHE A 140 -7.78 -1.87 8.51
CA PHE A 140 -6.54 -1.31 7.97
C PHE A 140 -6.48 0.22 8.11
N MET A 141 -7.55 0.96 7.87
CA MET A 141 -7.60 2.41 8.07
C MET A 141 -7.26 2.79 9.52
N ARG A 142 -7.67 1.99 10.51
CA ARG A 142 -7.32 2.19 11.92
C ARG A 142 -5.84 2.04 12.24
N THR A 143 -5.03 1.44 11.38
CA THR A 143 -3.57 1.42 11.53
C THR A 143 -2.91 2.76 11.19
N GLY A 144 -3.66 3.69 10.61
CA GLY A 144 -3.17 5.01 10.21
C GLY A 144 -2.65 5.06 8.77
N ILE A 145 -2.97 4.10 7.90
CA ILE A 145 -2.64 4.18 6.48
C ILE A 145 -3.28 5.42 5.84
N ASP A 146 -2.64 5.98 4.81
CA ASP A 146 -3.06 7.24 4.16
C ASP A 146 -4.01 7.01 2.98
N GLY A 147 -4.08 5.79 2.49
CA GLY A 147 -4.96 5.36 1.40
C GLY A 147 -4.89 3.86 1.21
N LEU A 148 -5.58 3.33 0.20
CA LEU A 148 -5.52 1.93 -0.17
C LEU A 148 -5.82 1.72 -1.65
N PHE A 149 -5.24 0.68 -2.24
CA PHE A 149 -5.56 0.24 -3.60
C PHE A 149 -6.72 -0.75 -3.55
N CYS A 150 -7.85 -0.36 -4.13
CA CYS A 150 -9.11 -1.05 -4.03
C CYS A 150 -9.63 -1.48 -5.40
N ASP A 151 -9.95 -2.76 -5.54
CA ASP A 151 -10.50 -3.32 -6.79
C ASP A 151 -12.01 -3.08 -6.90
N GLN A 152 -12.72 -2.91 -5.77
CA GLN A 152 -14.14 -2.55 -5.69
C GLN A 152 -14.30 -1.17 -5.03
N PRO A 153 -14.21 -0.06 -5.79
CA PRO A 153 -14.17 1.30 -5.24
C PRO A 153 -15.38 1.71 -4.41
N ASP A 154 -16.56 1.20 -4.72
CA ASP A 154 -17.80 1.42 -3.97
C ASP A 154 -17.70 0.88 -2.52
N ILE A 155 -17.13 -0.32 -2.34
CA ILE A 155 -16.89 -0.93 -1.03
C ILE A 155 -15.92 -0.08 -0.20
N CYS A 156 -14.81 0.33 -0.79
CA CYS A 156 -13.82 1.14 -0.08
C CYS A 156 -14.30 2.56 0.23
N VAL A 157 -15.17 3.13 -0.60
CA VAL A 157 -15.84 4.41 -0.29
C VAL A 157 -16.77 4.25 0.91
N GLU A 158 -17.50 3.15 1.00
CA GLU A 158 -18.37 2.86 2.15
C GLU A 158 -17.54 2.63 3.42
N ALA A 159 -16.48 1.81 3.33
CA ALA A 159 -15.55 1.61 4.45
C ALA A 159 -14.97 2.93 4.98
N ARG A 160 -14.65 3.88 4.08
CA ARG A 160 -14.17 5.21 4.50
C ARG A 160 -15.23 6.02 5.26
N LYS A 161 -16.51 5.89 4.89
CA LYS A 161 -17.60 6.54 5.63
C LYS A 161 -17.75 5.93 7.02
N ASP A 162 -17.73 4.60 7.12
CA ASP A 162 -17.80 3.89 8.39
C ASP A 162 -16.63 4.24 9.30
N PHE A 163 -15.43 4.31 8.76
CA PHE A 163 -14.24 4.74 9.48
C PHE A 163 -14.37 6.18 10.02
N ALA A 164 -14.96 7.09 9.25
CA ALA A 164 -15.09 8.50 9.64
C ALA A 164 -16.19 8.75 10.70
N THR A 165 -17.11 7.80 10.89
CA THR A 165 -18.26 7.92 11.84
C THR A 165 -18.07 7.13 13.13
N GLY A 166 -17.10 6.22 13.20
CA GLY A 166 -16.79 5.35 14.36
C GLY A 166 -15.56 5.77 15.11
#